data_491f5b6120b2f14567585ce16c4bc29f
#
_entry.id   491f5b6120b2f14567585ce16c4bc29f
#
_cell.length_a   1.000
_cell.length_b   1.000
_cell.length_c   1.000
_cell.angle_alpha   90.00
_cell.angle_beta   90.00
_cell.angle_gamma   90.00
#
_symmetry.space_group_name_H-M   'P 1'
#
loop_
_entity.id
_entity.type
_entity.pdbx_description
1 polymer ?
#
loop_
_entity_poly.entity_id
_entity_poly.type
_entity_poly.pdbx_seq_one_letter_code
_entity_poly.pdbx_strand_id
1 'polypeptide(L)'
;AGIENYSRFLSGRKPGEPPPTLFEYFPDNTIIFVDESHVTVPQLNGMYKGDRTRKSTLAEYGFRLPSCMDNRPLKFEEWDLMRTQTIFVSATPGPWELKQTKNEYIDQIIRPTGLIDPPVEIRPAKTQVDDLMHEAKEIVKKGFRILATTLTKKMAEDLTEYLHENGLKVRYMHSDIDTLERIEIIRDLRMGVFDILVGINLLREGLDIPECALVAILDADKEGFLRSETSLIQTIGRAARNIDGKVILYADKVTKSIDKAIKETNRRRDKQLKYNKKNKITAESVKKEISDILESVYEKDYVKISEGSNVGGNLKKHLKALNKKMKDSAANLEFEEAAKIRDEIRK
;
A
#
# COMPACT_ATOMS: atom_id res chain seq x y z
N ALA A 1 23.37 11.57 -8.20
CA ALA A 1 23.38 11.99 -6.81
C ALA A 1 24.09 13.32 -6.53
N GLY A 2 24.60 14.08 -7.46
CA GLY A 2 25.31 15.35 -7.25
C GLY A 2 24.52 16.59 -7.60
N ILE A 3 23.40 16.45 -8.30
CA ILE A 3 22.61 17.57 -8.86
C ILE A 3 22.09 18.54 -7.76
N GLU A 4 21.87 18.06 -6.55
CA GLU A 4 21.42 18.88 -5.44
C GLU A 4 22.39 20.03 -5.11
N ASN A 5 23.68 19.87 -5.37
CA ASN A 5 24.69 20.91 -5.17
C ASN A 5 24.58 22.06 -6.19
N TYR A 6 24.05 21.79 -7.37
CA TYR A 6 24.08 22.70 -8.52
C TYR A 6 22.69 23.16 -8.97
N SER A 7 21.65 22.47 -8.56
CA SER A 7 20.25 22.69 -8.98
C SER A 7 19.84 24.17 -8.93
N ARG A 8 20.17 24.87 -7.84
CA ARG A 8 19.83 26.28 -7.68
C ARG A 8 20.48 27.16 -8.77
N PHE A 9 21.74 26.92 -9.06
CA PHE A 9 22.50 27.71 -10.06
C PHE A 9 21.98 27.47 -11.47
N LEU A 10 21.67 26.22 -11.80
CA LEU A 10 21.12 25.84 -13.10
C LEU A 10 19.75 26.45 -13.37
N SER A 11 18.93 26.59 -12.33
CA SER A 11 17.59 27.18 -12.44
C SER A 11 17.50 28.68 -12.14
N GLY A 12 18.63 29.34 -11.82
CA GLY A 12 18.68 30.76 -11.51
C GLY A 12 17.96 31.19 -10.23
N ARG A 13 17.65 30.24 -9.32
CA ARG A 13 16.92 30.52 -8.07
C ARG A 13 17.81 31.25 -7.05
N LYS A 14 17.16 32.04 -6.19
CA LYS A 14 17.83 32.70 -5.07
C LYS A 14 18.16 31.70 -3.94
N PRO A 15 19.16 32.01 -3.08
CA PRO A 15 19.41 31.21 -1.88
C PRO A 15 18.14 31.06 -1.03
N GLY A 16 17.84 29.81 -0.61
CA GLY A 16 16.68 29.48 0.20
C GLY A 16 15.39 29.15 -0.58
N GLU A 17 15.32 29.46 -1.87
CA GLU A 17 14.17 29.12 -2.71
C GLU A 17 14.15 27.61 -3.06
N PRO A 18 12.99 26.91 -2.88
CA PRO A 18 12.87 25.52 -3.27
C PRO A 18 12.89 25.34 -4.79
N PRO A 19 13.20 24.15 -5.31
CA PRO A 19 13.00 23.83 -6.71
C PRO A 19 11.51 23.84 -7.06
N PRO A 20 11.14 24.07 -8.34
CA PRO A 20 9.76 23.94 -8.79
C PRO A 20 9.21 22.54 -8.46
N THR A 21 7.95 22.51 -8.05
CA THR A 21 7.23 21.28 -7.73
C THR A 21 6.07 21.11 -8.71
N LEU A 22 5.35 20.00 -8.61
CA LEU A 22 4.17 19.74 -9.42
C LEU A 22 3.09 20.82 -9.25
N PHE A 23 3.04 21.49 -8.08
CA PHE A 23 2.02 22.50 -7.77
C PHE A 23 2.11 23.75 -8.64
N GLU A 24 3.30 24.15 -9.11
CA GLU A 24 3.48 25.28 -10.02
C GLU A 24 2.96 25.01 -11.43
N TYR A 25 2.72 23.75 -11.78
CA TYR A 25 2.20 23.35 -13.09
C TYR A 25 0.68 23.17 -13.10
N PHE A 26 0.02 23.26 -11.94
CA PHE A 26 -1.43 23.11 -11.87
C PHE A 26 -2.14 24.39 -12.33
N PRO A 27 -3.21 24.27 -13.15
CA PRO A 27 -4.13 25.37 -13.41
C PRO A 27 -4.83 25.85 -12.12
N ASP A 28 -5.23 27.12 -12.07
CA ASP A 28 -5.87 27.73 -10.91
C ASP A 28 -7.19 27.03 -10.50
N ASN A 29 -7.87 26.37 -11.42
CA ASN A 29 -9.10 25.62 -11.19
C ASN A 29 -8.91 24.15 -10.87
N THR A 30 -7.69 23.73 -10.51
CA THR A 30 -7.37 22.34 -10.15
C THR A 30 -8.03 21.96 -8.84
N ILE A 31 -8.57 20.73 -8.78
CA ILE A 31 -9.01 20.08 -7.54
C ILE A 31 -7.98 19.00 -7.18
N ILE A 32 -7.46 19.07 -5.98
CA ILE A 32 -6.46 18.14 -5.45
C ILE A 32 -7.14 17.13 -4.52
N PHE A 33 -6.91 15.85 -4.75
CA PHE A 33 -7.31 14.78 -3.83
C PHE A 33 -6.08 14.28 -3.08
N VAL A 34 -6.08 14.42 -1.76
CA VAL A 34 -5.01 13.90 -0.89
C VAL A 34 -5.51 12.57 -0.30
N ASP A 35 -5.06 11.48 -0.90
CA ASP A 35 -5.39 10.14 -0.42
C ASP A 35 -4.56 9.77 0.80
N GLU A 36 -5.12 8.91 1.66
CA GLU A 36 -4.56 8.52 2.96
C GLU A 36 -4.01 9.72 3.74
N SER A 37 -4.81 10.79 3.82
CA SER A 37 -4.40 12.09 4.34
C SER A 37 -3.83 12.03 5.75
N HIS A 38 -4.31 11.09 6.57
CA HIS A 38 -3.80 10.85 7.93
C HIS A 38 -2.31 10.44 7.97
N VAL A 39 -1.74 9.99 6.87
CA VAL A 39 -0.31 9.69 6.69
C VAL A 39 0.36 10.79 5.86
N THR A 40 -0.25 11.20 4.77
CA THR A 40 0.32 12.16 3.82
C THR A 40 0.58 13.52 4.46
N VAL A 41 -0.37 14.05 5.22
CA VAL A 41 -0.23 15.38 5.88
C VAL A 41 0.91 15.39 6.91
N PRO A 42 1.05 14.42 7.83
CA PRO A 42 2.22 14.34 8.70
C PRO A 42 3.54 14.19 7.97
N GLN A 43 3.58 13.43 6.86
CA GLN A 43 4.79 13.30 6.03
C GLN A 43 5.20 14.62 5.41
N LEU A 44 4.27 15.38 4.83
CA LEU A 44 4.52 16.71 4.29
C LEU A 44 5.09 17.65 5.36
N ASN A 45 4.58 17.57 6.59
CA ASN A 45 5.08 18.39 7.70
C ASN A 45 6.52 17.99 8.11
N GLY A 46 6.85 16.72 8.05
CA GLY A 46 8.17 16.18 8.44
C GLY A 46 9.27 16.33 7.39
N MET A 47 8.91 16.34 6.09
CA MET A 47 9.85 16.24 4.97
C MET A 47 10.95 17.31 4.99
N TYR A 48 10.59 18.57 5.15
CA TYR A 48 11.55 19.67 5.15
C TYR A 48 12.57 19.55 6.29
N LYS A 49 12.11 19.24 7.49
CA LYS A 49 12.99 19.14 8.68
C LYS A 49 13.99 17.97 8.51
N GLY A 50 13.52 16.81 8.05
CA GLY A 50 14.37 15.64 7.82
C GLY A 50 15.43 15.89 6.75
N ASP A 51 15.04 16.46 5.60
CA ASP A 51 15.96 16.80 4.52
C ASP A 51 17.01 17.85 4.98
N ARG A 52 16.57 18.89 5.66
CA ARG A 52 17.44 19.94 6.18
C ARG A 52 18.47 19.39 7.16
N THR A 53 18.06 18.57 8.13
CA THR A 53 18.99 17.97 9.11
C THR A 53 20.06 17.14 8.42
N ARG A 54 19.66 16.27 7.49
CA ARG A 54 20.60 15.46 6.71
C ARG A 54 21.59 16.31 5.91
N LYS A 55 21.11 17.29 5.19
CA LYS A 55 21.94 18.13 4.31
C LYS A 55 22.85 19.07 5.09
N SER A 56 22.40 19.65 6.20
CA SER A 56 23.23 20.50 7.04
C SER A 56 24.46 19.75 7.55
N THR A 57 24.25 18.52 8.05
CA THR A 57 25.37 17.67 8.48
C THR A 57 26.34 17.37 7.31
N LEU A 58 25.81 17.01 6.14
CA LEU A 58 26.64 16.70 4.97
C LEU A 58 27.44 17.92 4.47
N ALA A 59 26.85 19.12 4.54
CA ALA A 59 27.53 20.37 4.16
C ALA A 59 28.59 20.79 5.20
N GLU A 60 28.27 20.66 6.48
CA GLU A 60 29.20 20.96 7.59
C GLU A 60 30.48 20.13 7.50
N TYR A 61 30.37 18.84 7.20
CA TYR A 61 31.51 17.94 7.04
C TYR A 61 32.10 17.91 5.63
N GLY A 62 31.69 18.79 4.73
CA GLY A 62 32.27 18.94 3.39
C GLY A 62 31.86 17.87 2.36
N PHE A 63 30.92 16.98 2.68
CA PHE A 63 30.41 15.97 1.74
C PHE A 63 29.44 16.55 0.68
N ARG A 64 28.93 17.77 0.92
CA ARG A 64 28.05 18.51 0.01
C ARG A 64 28.40 19.99 0.06
N LEU A 65 28.08 20.71 -1.03
CA LEU A 65 28.17 22.17 -1.03
C LEU A 65 27.02 22.77 -0.20
N PRO A 66 27.21 23.95 0.42
CA PRO A 66 26.13 24.64 1.15
C PRO A 66 24.87 24.86 0.32
N SER A 67 24.99 25.05 -1.00
CA SER A 67 23.87 25.21 -1.95
C SER A 67 22.98 23.97 -2.08
N CYS A 68 23.39 22.79 -1.61
CA CYS A 68 22.52 21.62 -1.56
C CYS A 68 21.29 21.84 -0.66
N MET A 69 21.39 22.75 0.32
CA MET A 69 20.30 23.14 1.21
C MET A 69 19.12 23.78 0.47
N ASP A 70 19.37 24.34 -0.72
CA ASP A 70 18.35 25.03 -1.53
C ASP A 70 17.59 24.05 -2.44
N ASN A 71 18.14 22.85 -2.69
CA ASN A 71 17.42 21.76 -3.36
C ASN A 71 16.61 20.96 -2.34
N ARG A 72 15.57 21.55 -1.83
CA ARG A 72 14.80 21.09 -0.68
C ARG A 72 13.31 20.85 -1.01
N PRO A 73 12.61 19.98 -0.27
CA PRO A 73 11.16 19.94 -0.36
C PRO A 73 10.53 21.25 0.12
N LEU A 74 9.29 21.48 -0.24
CA LEU A 74 8.49 22.56 0.30
C LEU A 74 8.40 22.45 1.83
N LYS A 75 8.34 23.58 2.49
CA LYS A 75 7.85 23.64 3.87
C LYS A 75 6.35 23.40 3.87
N PHE A 76 5.82 22.93 4.99
CA PHE A 76 4.39 22.67 5.11
C PHE A 76 3.53 23.91 4.80
N GLU A 77 3.94 25.06 5.31
CA GLU A 77 3.25 26.34 5.08
C GLU A 77 3.31 26.78 3.61
N GLU A 78 4.41 26.51 2.91
CA GLU A 78 4.55 26.80 1.48
C GLU A 78 3.58 25.92 0.67
N TRP A 79 3.52 24.62 0.98
CA TRP A 79 2.57 23.70 0.38
C TRP A 79 1.11 24.11 0.66
N ASP A 80 0.78 24.47 1.89
CA ASP A 80 -0.57 24.87 2.30
C ASP A 80 -1.06 26.12 1.57
N LEU A 81 -0.14 27.05 1.27
CA LEU A 81 -0.43 28.26 0.48
C LEU A 81 -0.58 27.99 -1.02
N MET A 82 0.14 26.99 -1.56
CA MET A 82 0.14 26.67 -2.99
C MET A 82 -1.03 25.76 -3.40
N ARG A 83 -1.54 24.96 -2.50
CA ARG A 83 -2.65 24.07 -2.83
C ARG A 83 -3.93 24.87 -3.11
N THR A 84 -4.62 24.46 -4.16
CA THR A 84 -5.92 24.96 -4.56
C THR A 84 -7.04 24.25 -3.77
N GLN A 85 -8.24 24.12 -4.33
CA GLN A 85 -9.32 23.35 -3.72
C GLN A 85 -8.87 21.91 -3.45
N THR A 86 -8.92 21.49 -2.19
CA THR A 86 -8.34 20.22 -1.77
C THR A 86 -9.34 19.39 -1.00
N ILE A 87 -9.47 18.12 -1.38
CA ILE A 87 -10.29 17.11 -0.72
C ILE A 87 -9.35 16.10 -0.06
N PHE A 88 -9.45 16.00 1.26
CA PHE A 88 -8.68 15.03 2.04
C PHE A 88 -9.49 13.74 2.22
N VAL A 89 -8.92 12.60 1.84
CA VAL A 89 -9.58 11.30 1.91
C VAL A 89 -8.83 10.40 2.88
N SER A 90 -9.54 9.83 3.84
CA SER A 90 -8.96 8.87 4.79
C SER A 90 -10.04 8.05 5.45
N ALA A 91 -9.75 6.77 5.73
CA ALA A 91 -10.59 5.96 6.60
C ALA A 91 -10.51 6.39 8.08
N THR A 92 -9.46 7.13 8.45
CA THR A 92 -9.15 7.59 9.81
C THR A 92 -8.57 9.00 9.73
N PRO A 93 -9.40 10.06 9.49
CA PRO A 93 -8.93 11.43 9.37
C PRO A 93 -8.02 11.86 10.53
N GLY A 94 -6.94 12.58 10.21
CA GLY A 94 -5.96 12.99 11.19
C GLY A 94 -6.37 14.26 11.96
N PRO A 95 -5.65 14.57 13.06
CA PRO A 95 -5.98 15.73 13.90
C PRO A 95 -5.89 17.07 13.16
N TRP A 96 -5.01 17.19 12.16
CA TRP A 96 -4.86 18.42 11.40
C TRP A 96 -6.09 18.66 10.52
N GLU A 97 -6.56 17.65 9.76
CA GLU A 97 -7.73 17.75 8.90
C GLU A 97 -8.98 18.06 9.72
N LEU A 98 -9.17 17.34 10.83
CA LEU A 98 -10.30 17.57 11.74
C LEU A 98 -10.30 18.98 12.34
N LYS A 99 -9.10 19.52 12.66
CA LYS A 99 -8.98 20.91 13.13
C LYS A 99 -9.37 21.92 12.04
N GLN A 100 -8.96 21.69 10.78
CA GLN A 100 -9.29 22.57 9.66
C GLN A 100 -10.80 22.62 9.40
N THR A 101 -11.48 21.51 9.55
CA THR A 101 -12.93 21.36 9.29
C THR A 101 -13.79 21.49 10.54
N LYS A 102 -13.22 21.90 11.68
CA LYS A 102 -13.93 21.96 12.98
C LYS A 102 -14.63 20.64 13.36
N ASN A 103 -13.98 19.51 13.05
CA ASN A 103 -14.47 18.15 13.21
C ASN A 103 -15.68 17.79 12.30
N GLU A 104 -15.95 18.55 11.28
CA GLU A 104 -16.93 18.20 10.27
C GLU A 104 -16.28 17.42 9.13
N TYR A 105 -16.89 16.29 8.71
CA TYR A 105 -16.46 15.49 7.59
C TYR A 105 -17.63 14.73 6.97
N ILE A 106 -17.46 14.31 5.73
CA ILE A 106 -18.48 13.54 5.00
C ILE A 106 -18.15 12.06 5.13
N ASP A 107 -19.07 11.31 5.68
CA ASP A 107 -19.00 9.84 5.78
C ASP A 107 -19.29 9.18 4.42
N GLN A 108 -18.30 8.56 3.80
CA GLN A 108 -18.48 7.71 2.63
C GLN A 108 -18.30 6.22 3.03
N ILE A 109 -19.25 5.71 3.80
CA ILE A 109 -19.19 4.35 4.38
C ILE A 109 -19.90 3.34 3.50
N ILE A 110 -20.98 3.74 2.83
CA ILE A 110 -21.85 2.83 2.08
C ILE A 110 -21.13 2.22 0.87
N ARG A 111 -21.07 0.88 0.86
CA ARG A 111 -20.53 0.10 -0.26
C ARG A 111 -21.66 -0.36 -1.17
N PRO A 112 -21.61 -0.10 -2.47
CA PRO A 112 -22.64 -0.57 -3.44
C PRO A 112 -22.79 -2.10 -3.45
N THR A 113 -21.72 -2.85 -3.20
CA THR A 113 -21.70 -4.32 -3.09
C THR A 113 -22.45 -4.85 -1.88
N GLY A 114 -22.89 -3.99 -0.96
CA GLY A 114 -23.53 -4.38 0.28
C GLY A 114 -22.60 -4.98 1.32
N LEU A 115 -21.29 -5.07 1.05
CA LEU A 115 -20.32 -5.62 2.00
C LEU A 115 -20.28 -4.84 3.30
N ILE A 116 -20.29 -5.58 4.39
CA ILE A 116 -20.33 -5.08 5.76
C ILE A 116 -18.91 -5.20 6.34
N ASP A 117 -18.48 -4.25 7.17
CA ASP A 117 -17.24 -4.40 7.90
C ASP A 117 -17.22 -5.68 8.73
N PRO A 118 -16.08 -6.36 8.90
CA PRO A 118 -16.03 -7.67 9.56
C PRO A 118 -16.41 -7.58 11.03
N PRO A 119 -17.03 -8.63 11.62
CA PRO A 119 -17.17 -8.74 13.06
C PRO A 119 -15.79 -8.80 13.72
N VAL A 120 -15.67 -8.14 14.88
CA VAL A 120 -14.43 -8.11 15.66
C VAL A 120 -14.65 -8.85 16.97
N GLU A 121 -13.84 -9.88 17.21
CA GLU A 121 -13.83 -10.67 18.44
C GLU A 121 -12.58 -10.32 19.25
N ILE A 122 -12.73 -10.26 20.59
CA ILE A 122 -11.60 -10.15 21.51
C ILE A 122 -11.41 -11.51 22.15
N ARG A 123 -10.17 -12.03 22.09
CA ARG A 123 -9.81 -13.31 22.71
C ARG A 123 -8.55 -13.14 23.59
N PRO A 124 -8.34 -14.02 24.60
CA PRO A 124 -7.17 -13.91 25.48
C PRO A 124 -5.84 -13.95 24.71
N ALA A 125 -4.92 -13.04 25.03
CA ALA A 125 -3.58 -13.04 24.44
C ALA A 125 -2.73 -14.23 24.90
N LYS A 126 -3.00 -14.79 26.07
CA LYS A 126 -2.24 -15.90 26.64
C LYS A 126 -2.23 -17.16 25.77
N THR A 127 -3.29 -17.42 25.02
CA THR A 127 -3.44 -18.60 24.14
C THR A 127 -3.48 -18.23 22.67
N GLN A 128 -3.01 -17.04 22.30
CA GLN A 128 -3.17 -16.44 20.97
C GLN A 128 -2.59 -17.29 19.83
N VAL A 129 -1.47 -17.98 20.05
CA VAL A 129 -0.80 -18.75 18.99
C VAL A 129 -1.57 -20.03 18.67
N ASP A 130 -1.99 -20.77 19.71
CA ASP A 130 -2.73 -22.02 19.55
C ASP A 130 -4.14 -21.76 18.99
N ASP A 131 -4.80 -20.71 19.47
CA ASP A 131 -6.12 -20.29 18.97
C ASP A 131 -6.04 -19.84 17.52
N LEU A 132 -5.04 -19.03 17.16
CA LEU A 132 -4.79 -18.63 15.77
C LEU A 132 -4.54 -19.85 14.87
N MET A 133 -3.75 -20.81 15.33
CA MET A 133 -3.47 -22.02 14.56
C MET A 133 -4.76 -22.83 14.30
N HIS A 134 -5.61 -22.97 15.31
CA HIS A 134 -6.90 -23.67 15.17
C HIS A 134 -7.80 -22.94 14.14
N GLU A 135 -7.98 -21.64 14.31
CA GLU A 135 -8.77 -20.81 13.39
C GLU A 135 -8.21 -20.82 11.97
N ALA A 136 -6.89 -20.78 11.85
CA ALA A 136 -6.23 -20.83 10.55
C ALA A 136 -6.53 -22.12 9.77
N LYS A 137 -6.50 -23.27 10.45
CA LYS A 137 -6.84 -24.56 9.83
C LYS A 137 -8.25 -24.59 9.26
N GLU A 138 -9.20 -23.98 9.99
CA GLU A 138 -10.60 -23.94 9.53
C GLU A 138 -10.80 -22.96 8.35
N ILE A 139 -10.13 -21.83 8.36
CA ILE A 139 -10.21 -20.82 7.27
C ILE A 139 -9.52 -21.34 6.00
N VAL A 140 -8.36 -21.98 6.14
CA VAL A 140 -7.61 -22.56 5.02
C VAL A 140 -8.39 -23.71 4.35
N LYS A 141 -9.09 -24.57 5.13
CA LYS A 141 -9.96 -25.60 4.57
C LYS A 141 -11.07 -25.04 3.67
N LYS A 142 -11.52 -23.81 3.93
CA LYS A 142 -12.50 -23.11 3.09
C LYS A 142 -11.90 -22.42 1.87
N GLY A 143 -10.58 -22.49 1.70
CA GLY A 143 -9.86 -21.88 0.58
C GLY A 143 -9.56 -20.40 0.75
N PHE A 144 -9.77 -19.80 1.92
CA PHE A 144 -9.51 -18.41 2.20
C PHE A 144 -8.09 -18.13 2.70
N ARG A 145 -7.72 -16.84 2.76
CA ARG A 145 -6.40 -16.36 3.19
C ARG A 145 -6.49 -15.64 4.53
N ILE A 146 -5.33 -15.57 5.19
CA ILE A 146 -5.21 -15.06 6.56
C ILE A 146 -4.09 -14.03 6.62
N LEU A 147 -4.34 -12.93 7.32
CA LEU A 147 -3.34 -11.94 7.69
C LEU A 147 -3.13 -11.99 9.22
N ALA A 148 -1.90 -12.14 9.67
CA ALA A 148 -1.55 -12.10 11.09
C ALA A 148 -0.56 -10.97 11.36
N THR A 149 -0.84 -10.12 12.36
CA THR A 149 0.05 -9.02 12.73
C THR A 149 0.69 -9.25 14.08
N THR A 150 2.00 -9.05 14.14
CA THR A 150 2.81 -9.10 15.36
C THR A 150 3.39 -7.73 15.70
N LEU A 151 4.05 -7.61 16.86
CA LEU A 151 4.68 -6.36 17.30
C LEU A 151 6.15 -6.26 16.93
N THR A 152 6.85 -7.39 16.81
CA THR A 152 8.30 -7.43 16.59
C THR A 152 8.65 -8.38 15.45
N LYS A 153 9.82 -8.14 14.85
CA LYS A 153 10.40 -9.00 13.81
C LYS A 153 10.60 -10.43 14.33
N LYS A 154 11.20 -10.56 15.50
CA LYS A 154 11.43 -11.86 16.12
C LYS A 154 10.14 -12.64 16.34
N MET A 155 9.10 -11.99 16.90
CA MET A 155 7.79 -12.65 17.08
C MET A 155 7.16 -13.08 15.75
N ALA A 156 7.35 -12.32 14.67
CA ALA A 156 6.85 -12.71 13.36
C ALA A 156 7.60 -13.92 12.81
N GLU A 157 8.91 -13.97 12.97
CA GLU A 157 9.76 -15.10 12.58
C GLU A 157 9.39 -16.35 13.37
N ASP A 158 9.37 -16.27 14.70
CA ASP A 158 9.00 -17.39 15.60
C ASP A 158 7.59 -17.92 15.29
N LEU A 159 6.61 -17.03 15.05
CA LEU A 159 5.25 -17.42 14.68
C LEU A 159 5.20 -18.11 13.32
N THR A 160 5.97 -17.62 12.35
CA THR A 160 6.03 -18.21 11.01
C THR A 160 6.60 -19.63 11.07
N GLU A 161 7.69 -19.83 11.80
CA GLU A 161 8.32 -21.13 12.00
C GLU A 161 7.36 -22.11 12.69
N TYR A 162 6.75 -21.70 13.79
CA TYR A 162 5.77 -22.51 14.53
C TYR A 162 4.58 -22.95 13.67
N LEU A 163 3.97 -22.04 12.91
CA LEU A 163 2.85 -22.37 12.04
C LEU A 163 3.27 -23.30 10.89
N HIS A 164 4.48 -23.10 10.35
CA HIS A 164 5.03 -23.95 9.30
C HIS A 164 5.29 -25.37 9.80
N GLU A 165 5.88 -25.55 10.99
CA GLU A 165 6.10 -26.85 11.63
C GLU A 165 4.79 -27.61 11.88
N ASN A 166 3.68 -26.87 12.08
CA ASN A 166 2.34 -27.44 12.26
C ASN A 166 1.58 -27.64 10.94
N GLY A 167 2.28 -27.63 9.80
CA GLY A 167 1.76 -28.00 8.48
C GLY A 167 0.95 -26.91 7.76
N LEU A 168 1.03 -25.65 8.20
CA LEU A 168 0.40 -24.53 7.52
C LEU A 168 1.38 -23.88 6.54
N LYS A 169 0.88 -23.46 5.39
CA LYS A 169 1.67 -22.71 4.41
C LYS A 169 1.68 -21.24 4.80
N VAL A 170 2.79 -20.79 5.37
CA VAL A 170 2.94 -19.43 5.91
C VAL A 170 4.15 -18.73 5.32
N ARG A 171 4.06 -17.42 5.15
CA ARG A 171 5.17 -16.56 4.75
C ARG A 171 5.22 -15.32 5.64
N TYR A 172 6.43 -14.89 5.96
CA TYR A 172 6.68 -13.65 6.69
C TYR A 172 7.03 -12.53 5.71
N MET A 173 6.48 -11.34 5.94
CA MET A 173 6.81 -10.14 5.19
C MET A 173 7.45 -9.12 6.11
N HIS A 174 8.76 -8.86 5.95
CA HIS A 174 9.52 -7.89 6.74
C HIS A 174 9.63 -6.52 6.05
N SER A 175 10.14 -5.52 6.79
CA SER A 175 10.23 -4.13 6.33
C SER A 175 11.24 -3.89 5.21
N ASP A 176 12.22 -4.78 5.09
CA ASP A 176 13.38 -4.59 4.18
C ASP A 176 13.16 -5.22 2.80
N ILE A 177 11.96 -5.79 2.57
CA ILE A 177 11.54 -6.35 1.29
C ILE A 177 11.34 -5.23 0.27
N ASP A 178 11.90 -5.39 -0.91
CA ASP A 178 11.70 -4.42 -1.99
C ASP A 178 10.28 -4.44 -2.55
N THR A 179 9.95 -3.43 -3.35
CA THR A 179 8.59 -3.26 -3.87
C THR A 179 8.17 -4.40 -4.79
N LEU A 180 9.07 -4.94 -5.60
CA LEU A 180 8.76 -6.01 -6.54
C LEU A 180 8.50 -7.32 -5.79
N GLU A 181 9.37 -7.68 -4.86
CA GLU A 181 9.20 -8.86 -4.02
C GLU A 181 7.90 -8.78 -3.18
N ARG A 182 7.55 -7.59 -2.69
CA ARG A 182 6.27 -7.37 -2.00
C ARG A 182 5.07 -7.66 -2.89
N ILE A 183 5.10 -7.24 -4.14
CA ILE A 183 4.05 -7.51 -5.13
C ILE A 183 3.91 -9.01 -5.37
N GLU A 184 5.03 -9.72 -5.53
CA GLU A 184 5.04 -11.16 -5.72
C GLU A 184 4.47 -11.90 -4.49
N ILE A 185 4.85 -11.53 -3.28
CA ILE A 185 4.32 -12.11 -2.04
C ILE A 185 2.80 -11.96 -1.97
N ILE A 186 2.27 -10.77 -2.29
CA ILE A 186 0.82 -10.53 -2.26
C ILE A 186 0.11 -11.35 -3.33
N ARG A 187 0.67 -11.45 -4.53
CA ARG A 187 0.16 -12.28 -5.62
C ARG A 187 0.13 -13.76 -5.22
N ASP A 188 1.22 -14.29 -4.69
CA ASP A 188 1.35 -15.67 -4.24
C ASP A 188 0.33 -16.00 -3.15
N LEU A 189 0.10 -15.10 -2.19
CA LEU A 189 -0.94 -15.24 -1.18
C LEU A 189 -2.32 -15.35 -1.84
N ARG A 190 -2.64 -14.46 -2.77
CA ARG A 190 -3.92 -14.46 -3.48
C ARG A 190 -4.12 -15.73 -4.30
N MET A 191 -3.09 -16.20 -4.99
CA MET A 191 -3.13 -17.46 -5.75
C MET A 191 -3.18 -18.72 -4.87
N GLY A 192 -2.86 -18.63 -3.58
CA GLY A 192 -2.86 -19.76 -2.66
C GLY A 192 -1.59 -20.61 -2.70
N VAL A 193 -0.48 -20.03 -3.15
CA VAL A 193 0.83 -20.65 -3.00
C VAL A 193 1.14 -20.87 -1.52
N PHE A 194 0.73 -19.92 -0.70
CA PHE A 194 0.65 -20.03 0.75
C PHE A 194 -0.66 -19.41 1.27
N ASP A 195 -1.02 -19.65 2.53
CA ASP A 195 -2.35 -19.36 3.07
C ASP A 195 -2.33 -18.24 4.13
N ILE A 196 -1.20 -18.05 4.80
CA ILE A 196 -1.04 -17.11 5.91
C ILE A 196 0.11 -16.16 5.64
N LEU A 197 -0.17 -14.88 5.71
CA LEU A 197 0.86 -13.83 5.68
C LEU A 197 1.02 -13.24 7.08
N VAL A 198 2.23 -13.37 7.62
CA VAL A 198 2.62 -12.76 8.89
C VAL A 198 3.37 -11.47 8.63
N GLY A 199 3.08 -10.41 9.35
CA GLY A 199 3.80 -9.14 9.22
C GLY A 199 3.65 -8.25 10.45
N ILE A 200 4.49 -7.22 10.55
CA ILE A 200 4.44 -6.25 11.66
C ILE A 200 3.51 -5.10 11.32
N ASN A 201 3.98 -4.20 10.49
CA ASN A 201 3.31 -2.95 10.12
C ASN A 201 2.84 -2.93 8.66
N LEU A 202 3.29 -3.87 7.87
CA LEU A 202 3.11 -3.90 6.42
C LEU A 202 1.70 -4.29 5.98
N LEU A 203 0.82 -4.61 6.94
CA LEU A 203 -0.55 -5.02 6.66
C LEU A 203 -1.56 -3.86 6.69
N ARG A 204 -1.09 -2.60 6.83
CA ARG A 204 -1.99 -1.44 6.93
C ARG A 204 -2.38 -0.86 5.58
N GLU A 205 -1.42 -0.47 4.77
CA GLU A 205 -1.63 0.28 3.53
C GLU A 205 -1.22 -0.52 2.29
N GLY A 206 -1.85 -0.26 1.15
CA GLY A 206 -1.49 -0.83 -0.13
C GLY A 206 -1.77 -2.33 -0.31
N LEU A 207 -2.53 -2.97 0.59
CA LEU A 207 -2.93 -4.36 0.46
C LEU A 207 -4.38 -4.46 0.00
N ASP A 208 -4.60 -5.16 -1.10
CA ASP A 208 -5.90 -5.48 -1.64
C ASP A 208 -6.02 -7.00 -1.83
N ILE A 209 -6.55 -7.69 -0.83
CA ILE A 209 -6.64 -9.14 -0.77
C ILE A 209 -8.11 -9.54 -0.53
N PRO A 210 -8.95 -9.61 -1.57
CA PRO A 210 -10.35 -9.99 -1.42
C PRO A 210 -10.54 -11.39 -0.83
N GLU A 211 -9.56 -12.27 -0.99
CA GLU A 211 -9.55 -13.63 -0.50
C GLU A 211 -9.31 -13.73 1.02
N CYS A 212 -8.93 -12.61 1.67
CA CYS A 212 -8.68 -12.58 3.11
C CYS A 212 -9.97 -12.66 3.91
N ALA A 213 -10.17 -13.77 4.64
CA ALA A 213 -11.32 -13.97 5.51
C ALA A 213 -10.99 -13.91 7.02
N LEU A 214 -9.71 -13.90 7.40
CA LEU A 214 -9.29 -13.73 8.77
C LEU A 214 -8.16 -12.71 8.89
N VAL A 215 -8.37 -11.74 9.77
CA VAL A 215 -7.29 -10.87 10.25
C VAL A 215 -7.10 -11.13 11.74
N ALA A 216 -5.90 -11.55 12.11
CA ALA A 216 -5.51 -11.82 13.49
C ALA A 216 -4.52 -10.75 13.97
N ILE A 217 -4.85 -10.07 15.05
CA ILE A 217 -3.99 -9.03 15.64
C ILE A 217 -3.50 -9.53 17.00
N LEU A 218 -2.24 -9.98 17.04
CA LEU A 218 -1.62 -10.50 18.25
C LEU A 218 -1.20 -9.34 19.17
N ASP A 219 -1.28 -9.56 20.50
CA ASP A 219 -0.94 -8.55 21.50
C ASP A 219 -1.59 -7.18 21.21
N ALA A 220 -2.89 -7.20 20.94
CA ALA A 220 -3.63 -6.00 20.55
C ALA A 220 -3.73 -4.96 21.69
N ASP A 221 -3.55 -5.38 22.94
CA ASP A 221 -3.58 -4.54 24.14
C ASP A 221 -2.22 -3.89 24.48
N LYS A 222 -1.17 -4.20 23.75
CA LYS A 222 0.14 -3.55 23.92
C LYS A 222 0.12 -2.18 23.25
N GLU A 223 -0.31 -1.16 23.98
CA GLU A 223 -0.43 0.20 23.46
C GLU A 223 0.87 0.72 22.84
N GLY A 224 0.74 1.39 21.70
CA GLY A 224 1.82 1.96 20.92
C GLY A 224 1.37 2.30 19.51
N PHE A 225 2.29 2.78 18.69
CA PHE A 225 2.00 3.19 17.31
C PHE A 225 1.33 2.09 16.47
N LEU A 226 1.77 0.82 16.65
CA LEU A 226 1.24 -0.33 15.90
C LEU A 226 -0.14 -0.81 16.39
N ARG A 227 -0.58 -0.37 17.55
CA ARG A 227 -1.85 -0.72 18.19
C ARG A 227 -2.68 0.52 18.55
N SER A 228 -2.39 1.65 17.88
CA SER A 228 -3.23 2.84 17.96
C SER A 228 -4.61 2.61 17.35
N GLU A 229 -5.59 3.41 17.71
CA GLU A 229 -6.94 3.40 17.13
C GLU A 229 -6.89 3.34 15.59
N THR A 230 -6.14 4.25 14.97
CA THR A 230 -5.94 4.33 13.52
C THR A 230 -5.38 3.03 12.95
N SER A 231 -4.33 2.49 13.57
CA SER A 231 -3.69 1.25 13.14
C SER A 231 -4.64 0.05 13.20
N LEU A 232 -5.43 -0.05 14.28
CA LEU A 232 -6.41 -1.12 14.45
C LEU A 232 -7.52 -1.01 13.39
N ILE A 233 -8.11 0.16 13.18
CA ILE A 233 -9.16 0.38 12.17
C ILE A 233 -8.65 0.02 10.77
N GLN A 234 -7.45 0.46 10.40
CA GLN A 234 -6.84 0.15 9.10
C GLN A 234 -6.61 -1.34 8.90
N THR A 235 -6.13 -2.03 9.93
CA THR A 235 -5.88 -3.47 9.87
C THR A 235 -7.19 -4.28 9.85
N ILE A 236 -8.18 -3.92 10.66
CA ILE A 236 -9.53 -4.51 10.66
C ILE A 236 -10.15 -4.43 9.26
N GLY A 237 -10.00 -3.29 8.60
CA GLY A 237 -10.53 -3.05 7.26
C GLY A 237 -10.00 -4.01 6.18
N ARG A 238 -8.89 -4.73 6.41
CA ARG A 238 -8.36 -5.71 5.42
C ARG A 238 -9.26 -6.92 5.23
N ALA A 239 -10.05 -7.31 6.23
CA ALA A 239 -11.05 -8.37 6.09
C ALA A 239 -12.40 -7.89 5.53
N ALA A 240 -12.58 -6.61 5.26
CA ALA A 240 -13.86 -6.02 4.87
C ALA A 240 -14.25 -6.25 3.40
N ARG A 241 -13.48 -7.01 2.62
CA ARG A 241 -13.73 -7.34 1.21
C ARG A 241 -14.27 -8.74 1.00
N ASN A 242 -14.30 -9.53 2.06
CA ASN A 242 -14.83 -10.89 2.07
C ASN A 242 -16.10 -10.95 2.92
N ILE A 243 -17.13 -11.61 2.42
CA ILE A 243 -18.40 -11.78 3.15
C ILE A 243 -18.20 -12.61 4.43
N ASP A 244 -17.28 -13.58 4.40
CA ASP A 244 -16.89 -14.41 5.52
C ASP A 244 -15.77 -13.78 6.38
N GLY A 245 -15.48 -12.51 6.13
CA GLY A 245 -14.44 -11.78 6.82
C GLY A 245 -14.68 -11.65 8.31
N LYS A 246 -13.71 -12.02 9.15
CA LYS A 246 -13.70 -11.79 10.59
C LYS A 246 -12.35 -11.28 11.08
N VAL A 247 -12.35 -10.65 12.24
CA VAL A 247 -11.15 -10.15 12.90
C VAL A 247 -11.09 -10.65 14.32
N ILE A 248 -9.91 -11.11 14.74
CA ILE A 248 -9.65 -11.52 16.12
C ILE A 248 -8.56 -10.58 16.68
N LEU A 249 -8.90 -9.90 17.76
CA LEU A 249 -7.97 -9.13 18.57
C LEU A 249 -7.57 -9.96 19.79
N TYR A 250 -6.32 -10.39 19.84
CA TYR A 250 -5.81 -11.09 21.02
C TYR A 250 -5.36 -10.06 22.05
N ALA A 251 -6.11 -9.98 23.15
CA ALA A 251 -5.91 -8.98 24.18
C ALA A 251 -6.42 -9.49 25.54
N ASP A 252 -5.63 -9.28 26.59
CA ASP A 252 -6.05 -9.58 27.97
C ASP A 252 -6.78 -8.39 28.59
N LYS A 253 -6.66 -7.19 28.01
CA LYS A 253 -7.30 -5.96 28.45
C LYS A 253 -7.85 -5.17 27.25
N VAL A 254 -9.05 -4.62 27.42
CA VAL A 254 -9.62 -3.69 26.42
C VAL A 254 -9.02 -2.31 26.67
N THR A 255 -8.11 -1.89 25.81
CA THR A 255 -7.51 -0.55 25.85
C THR A 255 -8.45 0.50 25.24
N LYS A 256 -8.15 1.78 25.47
CA LYS A 256 -8.92 2.88 24.84
C LYS A 256 -8.89 2.80 23.31
N SER A 257 -7.76 2.39 22.73
CA SER A 257 -7.58 2.21 21.28
C SER A 257 -8.44 1.09 20.73
N ILE A 258 -8.49 -0.05 21.43
CA ILE A 258 -9.36 -1.19 21.08
C ILE A 258 -10.84 -0.78 21.14
N ASP A 259 -11.27 -0.17 22.27
CA ASP A 259 -12.66 0.25 22.45
C ASP A 259 -13.15 1.18 21.35
N LYS A 260 -12.34 2.20 21.01
CA LYS A 260 -12.65 3.13 19.94
C LYS A 260 -12.68 2.47 18.55
N ALA A 261 -11.71 1.60 18.26
CA ALA A 261 -11.67 0.89 16.98
C ALA A 261 -12.90 -0.01 16.80
N ILE A 262 -13.31 -0.73 17.83
CA ILE A 262 -14.51 -1.58 17.81
C ILE A 262 -15.79 -0.73 17.66
N LYS A 263 -15.90 0.36 18.41
CA LYS A 263 -17.06 1.27 18.32
C LYS A 263 -17.20 1.84 16.90
N GLU A 264 -16.11 2.29 16.31
CA GLU A 264 -16.13 2.83 14.94
C GLU A 264 -16.46 1.74 13.92
N THR A 265 -15.88 0.55 14.03
CA THR A 265 -16.20 -0.58 13.15
C THR A 265 -17.69 -0.95 13.26
N ASN A 266 -18.24 -1.03 14.47
CA ASN A 266 -19.65 -1.33 14.69
C ASN A 266 -20.57 -0.22 14.14
N ARG A 267 -20.21 1.06 14.31
CA ARG A 267 -20.92 2.20 13.71
C ARG A 267 -21.05 2.05 12.19
N ARG A 268 -19.92 1.70 11.52
CA ARG A 268 -19.89 1.48 10.08
C ARG A 268 -20.73 0.27 9.67
N ARG A 269 -20.63 -0.85 10.41
CA ARG A 269 -21.45 -2.05 10.21
C ARG A 269 -22.94 -1.74 10.26
N ASP A 270 -23.38 -1.07 11.30
CA ASP A 270 -24.79 -0.73 11.52
C ASP A 270 -25.34 0.18 10.41
N LYS A 271 -24.54 1.14 9.96
CA LYS A 271 -24.91 2.04 8.86
C LYS A 271 -25.09 1.26 7.55
N GLN A 272 -24.15 0.35 7.22
CA GLN A 272 -24.24 -0.50 6.03
C GLN A 272 -25.42 -1.49 6.13
N LEU A 273 -25.63 -2.14 7.28
CA LEU A 273 -26.74 -3.07 7.50
C LEU A 273 -28.10 -2.39 7.31
N LYS A 274 -28.28 -1.19 7.89
CA LYS A 274 -29.50 -0.40 7.71
C LYS A 274 -29.73 -0.04 6.24
N TYR A 275 -28.68 0.33 5.53
CA TYR A 275 -28.74 0.64 4.10
C TYR A 275 -29.11 -0.59 3.28
N ASN A 276 -28.47 -1.73 3.50
CA ASN A 276 -28.75 -2.99 2.81
C ASN A 276 -30.20 -3.42 3.02
N LYS A 277 -30.68 -3.37 4.27
CA LYS A 277 -32.08 -3.71 4.59
C LYS A 277 -33.09 -2.79 3.87
N LYS A 278 -32.81 -1.48 3.89
CA LYS A 278 -33.69 -0.49 3.23
C LYS A 278 -33.75 -0.68 1.72
N ASN A 279 -32.63 -1.01 1.08
CA ASN A 279 -32.51 -1.12 -0.36
C ASN A 279 -32.58 -2.56 -0.87
N LYS A 280 -32.84 -3.55 0.00
CA LYS A 280 -32.90 -4.98 -0.33
C LYS A 280 -31.65 -5.50 -1.03
N ILE A 281 -30.47 -5.05 -0.59
CA ILE A 281 -29.17 -5.43 -1.15
C ILE A 281 -28.66 -6.67 -0.42
N THR A 282 -28.31 -7.71 -1.18
CA THR A 282 -27.55 -8.88 -0.68
C THR A 282 -26.06 -8.60 -0.81
N ALA A 283 -25.30 -8.79 0.27
CA ALA A 283 -23.87 -8.58 0.23
C ALA A 283 -23.17 -9.63 -0.63
N GLU A 284 -22.21 -9.20 -1.44
CA GLU A 284 -21.38 -10.09 -2.26
C GLU A 284 -19.90 -9.76 -2.07
N SER A 285 -19.06 -10.81 -1.96
CA SER A 285 -17.61 -10.64 -1.87
C SER A 285 -17.06 -9.98 -3.14
N VAL A 286 -16.08 -9.12 -2.97
CA VAL A 286 -15.37 -8.53 -4.13
C VAL A 286 -14.58 -9.63 -4.84
N LYS A 287 -14.80 -9.79 -6.14
CA LYS A 287 -13.99 -10.63 -7.01
C LYS A 287 -13.08 -9.72 -7.83
N LYS A 288 -11.78 -9.93 -7.74
CA LYS A 288 -10.78 -9.19 -8.50
C LYS A 288 -9.86 -10.17 -9.18
N GLU A 289 -9.70 -10.04 -10.49
CA GLU A 289 -8.74 -10.83 -11.24
C GLU A 289 -7.33 -10.66 -10.68
N ILE A 290 -6.59 -11.75 -10.62
CA ILE A 290 -5.18 -11.76 -10.24
C ILE A 290 -4.40 -11.51 -11.53
N SER A 291 -4.26 -10.25 -11.92
CA SER A 291 -3.45 -9.86 -13.07
C SER A 291 -1.97 -9.88 -12.70
N ASP A 292 -1.14 -10.25 -13.67
CA ASP A 292 0.31 -10.10 -13.55
C ASP A 292 0.64 -8.61 -13.63
N ILE A 293 0.90 -7.99 -12.47
CA ILE A 293 1.18 -6.55 -12.37
C ILE A 293 2.47 -6.22 -13.14
N LEU A 294 3.39 -7.18 -13.24
CA LEU A 294 4.62 -7.03 -14.01
C LEU A 294 4.31 -6.92 -15.51
N GLU A 295 3.38 -7.69 -16.05
CA GLU A 295 2.94 -7.54 -17.43
C GLU A 295 2.26 -6.17 -17.65
N SER A 296 1.44 -5.71 -16.69
CA SER A 296 0.73 -4.43 -16.82
C SER A 296 1.63 -3.20 -16.71
N VAL A 297 2.75 -3.27 -16.00
CA VAL A 297 3.73 -2.16 -15.89
C VAL A 297 4.55 -2.05 -17.19
N TYR A 298 4.91 -3.17 -17.79
CA TYR A 298 5.63 -3.19 -19.06
C TYR A 298 4.72 -2.93 -20.28
N GLU A 299 3.43 -3.29 -20.22
CA GLU A 299 2.47 -3.04 -21.31
C GLU A 299 1.86 -1.63 -21.32
N LYS A 300 1.83 -0.92 -20.19
CA LYS A 300 1.23 0.42 -20.09
C LYS A 300 2.14 1.55 -20.55
N ASP A 301 3.42 1.33 -20.74
CA ASP A 301 4.35 2.30 -21.34
C ASP A 301 4.25 2.39 -22.88
N TYR A 302 3.44 1.52 -23.50
CA TYR A 302 3.07 1.69 -24.90
C TYR A 302 1.81 2.54 -25.01
N VAL A 303 1.97 3.77 -25.45
CA VAL A 303 0.90 4.66 -25.89
C VAL A 303 -0.07 3.84 -26.75
N LYS A 304 -1.32 3.69 -26.30
CA LYS A 304 -2.40 3.19 -27.18
C LYS A 304 -2.56 4.17 -28.32
N ILE A 305 -1.87 3.90 -29.43
CA ILE A 305 -2.18 4.51 -30.71
C ILE A 305 -3.62 4.03 -31.04
N SER A 306 -4.53 4.97 -31.16
CA SER A 306 -5.93 4.74 -31.51
C SER A 306 -6.03 3.70 -32.63
N GLU A 307 -6.82 2.66 -32.41
CA GLU A 307 -7.19 1.66 -33.44
C GLU A 307 -7.90 2.33 -34.57
N GLY A 308 -7.15 2.64 -35.61
CA GLY A 308 -7.62 3.19 -36.87
C GLY A 308 -6.61 2.96 -37.95
N SER A 309 -6.30 1.70 -38.26
CA SER A 309 -5.85 1.16 -39.53
C SER A 309 -5.15 -0.20 -39.37
N ASN A 310 -5.39 -1.10 -40.28
CA ASN A 310 -4.94 -2.50 -40.41
C ASN A 310 -3.41 -2.69 -40.48
N VAL A 311 -2.61 -2.15 -39.55
CA VAL A 311 -1.14 -2.29 -39.53
C VAL A 311 -0.67 -3.40 -38.57
N GLY A 312 -1.53 -3.88 -37.65
CA GLY A 312 -1.16 -4.81 -36.59
C GLY A 312 -0.80 -6.24 -37.02
N GLY A 313 -1.24 -6.70 -38.18
CA GLY A 313 -0.93 -8.05 -38.69
C GLY A 313 0.51 -8.23 -39.18
N ASN A 314 1.09 -7.20 -39.77
CA ASN A 314 2.45 -7.23 -40.30
C ASN A 314 3.51 -7.07 -39.19
N LEU A 315 3.24 -6.25 -38.17
CA LEU A 315 4.16 -6.01 -37.05
C LEU A 315 4.36 -7.27 -36.21
N LYS A 316 3.27 -7.98 -35.84
CA LYS A 316 3.35 -9.26 -35.12
C LYS A 316 4.11 -10.34 -35.89
N LYS A 317 3.97 -10.40 -37.22
CA LYS A 317 4.73 -11.31 -38.06
C LYS A 317 6.20 -10.93 -38.12
N HIS A 318 6.51 -9.64 -38.21
CA HIS A 318 7.85 -9.11 -38.24
C HIS A 318 8.59 -9.35 -36.91
N LEU A 319 7.95 -9.07 -35.76
CA LEU A 319 8.50 -9.37 -34.44
C LEU A 319 8.74 -10.87 -34.20
N LYS A 320 7.83 -11.74 -34.68
CA LYS A 320 8.08 -13.19 -34.64
C LYS A 320 9.29 -13.62 -35.48
N ALA A 321 9.48 -13.01 -36.65
CA ALA A 321 10.61 -13.30 -37.52
C ALA A 321 11.93 -12.82 -36.90
N LEU A 322 11.97 -11.62 -36.32
CA LEU A 322 13.12 -11.08 -35.59
C LEU A 322 13.48 -11.92 -34.36
N ASN A 323 12.50 -12.34 -33.55
CA ASN A 323 12.72 -13.22 -32.43
C ASN A 323 13.29 -14.58 -32.82
N LYS A 324 12.83 -15.14 -33.94
CA LYS A 324 13.38 -16.38 -34.47
C LYS A 324 14.85 -16.18 -34.92
N LYS A 325 15.13 -15.13 -35.69
CA LYS A 325 16.47 -14.80 -36.15
C LYS A 325 17.46 -14.56 -35.01
N MET A 326 17.01 -13.87 -33.95
CA MET A 326 17.83 -13.65 -32.74
C MET A 326 18.21 -14.99 -32.07
N LYS A 327 17.25 -15.92 -31.97
CA LYS A 327 17.52 -17.24 -31.38
C LYS A 327 18.44 -18.08 -32.26
N ASP A 328 18.28 -18.01 -33.58
CA ASP A 328 19.12 -18.74 -34.53
C ASP A 328 20.58 -18.22 -34.49
N SER A 329 20.76 -16.87 -34.47
CA SER A 329 22.11 -16.26 -34.31
C SER A 329 22.73 -16.61 -32.96
N ALA A 330 21.95 -16.64 -31.86
CA ALA A 330 22.45 -17.05 -30.56
C ALA A 330 22.85 -18.55 -30.53
N ALA A 331 22.11 -19.43 -31.20
CA ALA A 331 22.44 -20.83 -31.32
C ALA A 331 23.73 -21.08 -32.16
N ASN A 332 24.00 -20.21 -33.13
CA ASN A 332 25.21 -20.23 -33.96
C ASN A 332 26.41 -19.52 -33.28
N LEU A 333 26.29 -19.11 -32.02
CA LEU A 333 27.29 -18.38 -31.22
C LEU A 333 27.66 -16.99 -31.78
N GLU A 334 26.80 -16.41 -32.64
CA GLU A 334 26.92 -15.05 -33.18
C GLU A 334 26.31 -14.02 -32.22
N PHE A 335 26.91 -13.87 -31.04
CA PHE A 335 26.31 -13.11 -29.91
C PHE A 335 26.19 -11.61 -30.20
N GLU A 336 27.08 -11.02 -31.01
CA GLU A 336 26.99 -9.59 -31.40
C GLU A 336 25.79 -9.32 -32.30
N GLU A 337 25.52 -10.24 -33.23
CA GLU A 337 24.35 -10.14 -34.11
C GLU A 337 23.03 -10.39 -33.38
N ALA A 338 23.01 -11.37 -32.50
CA ALA A 338 21.88 -11.62 -31.60
C ALA A 338 21.59 -10.40 -30.70
N ALA A 339 22.60 -9.70 -30.20
CA ALA A 339 22.45 -8.50 -29.41
C ALA A 339 21.86 -7.31 -30.21
N LYS A 340 22.31 -7.12 -31.46
CA LYS A 340 21.76 -6.10 -32.37
C LYS A 340 20.29 -6.34 -32.67
N ILE A 341 19.92 -7.58 -32.98
CA ILE A 341 18.52 -7.96 -33.26
C ILE A 341 17.65 -7.81 -32.00
N ARG A 342 18.17 -8.14 -30.81
CA ARG A 342 17.48 -7.90 -29.53
C ARG A 342 17.18 -6.41 -29.33
N ASP A 343 18.15 -5.55 -29.62
CA ASP A 343 18.02 -4.11 -29.45
C ASP A 343 17.09 -3.48 -30.51
N GLU A 344 16.95 -4.12 -31.68
CA GLU A 344 15.96 -3.77 -32.70
C GLU A 344 14.54 -4.18 -32.29
N ILE A 345 14.38 -5.35 -31.66
CA ILE A 345 13.10 -5.81 -31.09
C ILE A 345 12.63 -4.90 -29.94
N ARG A 346 13.55 -4.25 -29.23
CA ARG A 346 13.25 -3.34 -28.11
C ARG A 346 12.92 -1.91 -28.53
N LYS A 347 13.22 -1.52 -29.74
CA LYS A 347 12.82 -0.23 -30.34
C LYS A 347 11.40 -0.31 -30.90
#